data_5919f3950c7d7e75df51c9f18d547716
#
_entry.id   5919f3950c7d7e75df51c9f18d547716
#
_cell.length_a   1.000
_cell.length_b   1.000
_cell.length_c   1.000
_cell.angle_alpha   90.00
_cell.angle_beta   90.00
_cell.angle_gamma   90.00
#
_symmetry.space_group_name_H-M   'P 1'
#
loop_
_entity.id
_entity.type
_entity.pdbx_description
1 polymer ?
#
loop_
_entity_poly.entity_id
_entity_poly.type
_entity_poly.pdbx_seq_one_letter_code
_entity_poly.pdbx_strand_id
1 'polypeptide(L)'
;MKHTPILAVLVVSLGLAGCEALKKDGTSEAPAQAAKDDGPSAKVPPERLITSQTPAVKAYRKVGATYIYKTYPKRIYKGKIPPLVYAVVVTETDVDSTGKVTGVYFSRTPSHAPEVAPMIEKLIKDASPLPNPGKVGSHTYVDTWLWDKSGQFQLDTLTLGQRNR
;
A
#
# COMPACT_ATOMS: atom_id res chain seq x y z
N MET A 1 36.99 21.97 -41.53
CA MET A 1 36.76 22.87 -42.71
C MET A 1 35.25 22.95 -42.90
N LYS A 2 34.77 24.22 -43.02
CA LYS A 2 33.42 24.70 -43.44
C LYS A 2 32.35 24.66 -42.35
N HIS A 3 32.17 25.69 -41.56
CA HIS A 3 31.55 27.05 -41.68
C HIS A 3 30.04 27.01 -41.95
N THR A 4 29.27 27.41 -40.93
CA THR A 4 28.16 28.41 -40.74
C THR A 4 27.45 28.95 -42.01
N PRO A 5 26.31 29.70 -41.97
CA PRO A 5 25.69 30.46 -40.85
C PRO A 5 24.14 30.49 -40.81
N ILE A 6 23.57 30.95 -39.67
CA ILE A 6 22.64 32.10 -39.40
C ILE A 6 21.51 32.38 -40.38
N LEU A 7 20.27 32.44 -39.91
CA LEU A 7 19.37 33.54 -40.18
C LEU A 7 18.28 33.67 -39.09
N ALA A 8 18.27 34.85 -38.48
CA ALA A 8 17.24 35.36 -37.61
C ALA A 8 16.13 36.01 -38.44
N VAL A 9 14.87 35.83 -38.07
CA VAL A 9 13.81 36.75 -38.51
C VAL A 9 12.92 37.08 -37.32
N LEU A 10 12.97 38.35 -36.99
CA LEU A 10 12.15 39.10 -36.05
C LEU A 10 10.93 39.61 -36.79
N VAL A 11 9.71 39.40 -36.31
CA VAL A 11 8.54 40.16 -36.72
C VAL A 11 7.73 40.56 -35.51
N VAL A 12 7.73 41.84 -35.24
CA VAL A 12 6.88 42.58 -34.34
C VAL A 12 5.62 43.00 -35.11
N SER A 13 4.45 42.83 -34.53
CA SER A 13 3.32 43.68 -34.92
C SER A 13 2.34 43.88 -33.75
N LEU A 14 2.18 45.13 -33.49
CA LEU A 14 1.27 45.86 -32.59
C LEU A 14 -0.17 45.88 -33.16
N GLY A 15 -1.16 46.05 -32.28
CA GLY A 15 -2.53 46.44 -32.64
C GLY A 15 -3.48 46.14 -31.50
N LEU A 16 -3.74 46.99 -30.67
CA LEU A 16 -4.71 48.06 -30.36
C LEU A 16 -6.16 47.60 -30.20
N ALA A 17 -6.61 47.78 -28.98
CA ALA A 17 -7.82 48.44 -28.45
C ALA A 17 -9.20 48.12 -29.03
N GLY A 18 -10.16 47.95 -28.12
CA GLY A 18 -11.58 48.04 -28.33
C GLY A 18 -12.35 47.86 -27.03
N CYS A 19 -12.62 48.95 -26.34
CA CYS A 19 -13.67 49.05 -25.31
C CYS A 19 -15.04 48.90 -25.97
N GLU A 20 -16.01 48.29 -25.30
CA GLU A 20 -17.24 48.98 -24.96
C GLU A 20 -18.13 48.20 -23.99
N ALA A 21 -18.69 48.96 -23.10
CA ALA A 21 -19.55 48.54 -22.01
C ALA A 21 -21.00 48.34 -22.47
N LEU A 22 -21.69 47.38 -21.87
CA LEU A 22 -23.14 47.52 -21.67
C LEU A 22 -23.53 47.00 -20.28
N LYS A 23 -24.11 47.93 -19.51
CA LYS A 23 -24.84 47.72 -18.25
C LYS A 23 -26.15 46.97 -18.51
N LYS A 24 -26.54 46.06 -17.60
CA LYS A 24 -27.86 46.10 -16.99
C LYS A 24 -27.97 45.14 -15.80
N ASP A 25 -28.18 45.74 -14.69
CA ASP A 25 -29.04 45.48 -13.53
C ASP A 25 -29.45 44.08 -13.14
N GLY A 26 -29.19 43.79 -11.85
CA GLY A 26 -30.17 43.31 -10.90
C GLY A 26 -29.98 41.92 -10.37
N THR A 27 -29.41 41.79 -9.25
CA THR A 27 -30.02 41.26 -8.02
C THR A 27 -28.93 40.80 -7.06
N SER A 28 -29.04 41.33 -5.87
CA SER A 28 -28.28 41.04 -4.66
C SER A 28 -28.20 39.56 -4.33
N GLU A 29 -26.95 39.07 -4.19
CA GLU A 29 -26.69 37.97 -3.30
C GLU A 29 -25.32 38.14 -2.65
N ALA A 30 -25.33 38.06 -1.33
CA ALA A 30 -24.23 38.34 -0.45
C ALA A 30 -22.99 37.44 -0.68
N PRO A 31 -21.78 37.94 -0.44
CA PRO A 31 -20.58 37.12 -0.53
C PRO A 31 -20.56 36.09 0.60
N ALA A 32 -20.65 34.84 0.22
CA ALA A 32 -20.31 33.75 1.14
C ALA A 32 -18.86 33.92 1.56
N GLN A 33 -18.65 34.26 2.81
CA GLN A 33 -17.34 34.26 3.45
C GLN A 33 -16.76 32.85 3.35
N ALA A 34 -15.69 32.72 2.56
CA ALA A 34 -14.82 31.55 2.62
C ALA A 34 -14.24 31.48 4.03
N ALA A 35 -14.76 30.55 4.83
CA ALA A 35 -14.16 30.16 6.09
C ALA A 35 -12.74 29.63 5.76
N LYS A 36 -11.74 30.37 6.20
CA LYS A 36 -10.38 29.89 6.29
C LYS A 36 -10.37 28.82 7.37
N ASP A 37 -10.38 27.57 6.96
CA ASP A 37 -10.11 26.44 7.83
C ASP A 37 -8.56 26.35 7.99
N ASP A 38 -8.05 27.05 8.99
CA ASP A 38 -6.68 26.95 9.46
C ASP A 38 -6.52 25.79 10.45
N GLY A 39 -7.22 24.66 10.21
CA GLY A 39 -6.95 23.41 10.89
C GLY A 39 -5.58 22.87 10.48
N PRO A 40 -4.82 22.21 11.42
CA PRO A 40 -3.55 21.61 11.08
C PRO A 40 -3.79 20.58 9.96
N SER A 41 -3.28 20.90 8.77
CA SER A 41 -3.30 19.98 7.63
C SER A 41 -2.61 18.69 8.06
N ALA A 42 -3.40 17.71 8.44
CA ALA A 42 -2.91 16.36 8.64
C ALA A 42 -2.21 15.98 7.34
N LYS A 43 -0.87 15.87 7.38
CA LYS A 43 -0.09 15.38 6.25
C LYS A 43 -0.65 14.03 5.88
N VAL A 44 -1.44 13.98 4.81
CA VAL A 44 -1.88 12.71 4.22
C VAL A 44 -0.58 11.95 3.92
N PRO A 45 -0.37 10.77 4.50
CA PRO A 45 0.82 10.00 4.21
C PRO A 45 0.93 9.82 2.68
N PRO A 46 2.12 9.91 2.08
CA PRO A 46 2.26 9.70 0.65
C PRO A 46 1.65 8.33 0.31
N GLU A 47 0.80 8.30 -0.72
CA GLU A 47 0.16 7.07 -1.17
C GLU A 47 1.25 6.03 -1.47
N ARG A 48 1.22 4.94 -0.69
CA ARG A 48 2.19 3.87 -0.81
C ARG A 48 1.86 3.02 -2.03
N LEU A 49 2.75 3.01 -3.00
CA LEU A 49 2.61 2.15 -4.18
C LEU A 49 3.00 0.71 -3.82
N ILE A 50 2.02 -0.18 -3.88
CA ILE A 50 2.25 -1.62 -3.71
C ILE A 50 2.79 -2.20 -5.01
N THR A 51 3.81 -3.04 -4.92
CA THR A 51 4.34 -3.76 -6.08
C THR A 51 3.24 -4.61 -6.75
N SER A 52 3.17 -4.57 -8.06
CA SER A 52 2.23 -5.40 -8.82
C SER A 52 2.38 -6.88 -8.45
N GLN A 53 1.26 -7.54 -8.14
CA GLN A 53 1.22 -8.94 -7.70
C GLN A 53 1.39 -9.90 -8.89
N THR A 54 2.53 -9.84 -9.55
CA THR A 54 2.91 -10.71 -10.67
C THR A 54 2.98 -12.19 -10.24
N PRO A 55 2.99 -13.15 -11.18
CA PRO A 55 3.20 -14.56 -10.86
C PRO A 55 4.49 -14.80 -10.05
N ALA A 56 5.57 -14.04 -10.31
CA ALA A 56 6.83 -14.15 -9.57
C ALA A 56 6.70 -13.68 -8.12
N VAL A 57 6.02 -12.55 -7.87
CA VAL A 57 5.71 -12.06 -6.51
C VAL A 57 4.81 -13.04 -5.77
N LYS A 58 3.79 -13.60 -6.44
CA LYS A 58 2.91 -14.64 -5.85
C LYS A 58 3.67 -15.92 -5.52
N ALA A 59 4.65 -16.31 -6.34
CA ALA A 59 5.52 -17.43 -6.03
C ALA A 59 6.40 -17.15 -4.80
N TYR A 60 6.96 -15.95 -4.68
CA TYR A 60 7.72 -15.54 -3.50
C TYR A 60 6.85 -15.53 -2.24
N ARG A 61 5.60 -15.09 -2.30
CA ARG A 61 4.64 -15.19 -1.18
C ARG A 61 4.63 -16.59 -0.57
N LYS A 62 4.62 -17.65 -1.40
CA LYS A 62 4.66 -19.03 -0.93
C LYS A 62 5.98 -19.38 -0.25
N VAL A 63 7.10 -18.85 -0.75
CA VAL A 63 8.42 -19.03 -0.12
C VAL A 63 8.44 -18.36 1.26
N GLY A 64 7.99 -17.11 1.35
CA GLY A 64 7.85 -16.37 2.61
C GLY A 64 6.96 -17.09 3.62
N ALA A 65 5.75 -17.50 3.20
CA ALA A 65 4.83 -18.26 4.04
C ALA A 65 5.44 -19.56 4.57
N THR A 66 6.14 -20.31 3.73
CA THR A 66 6.83 -21.54 4.12
C THR A 66 7.94 -21.27 5.15
N TYR A 67 8.66 -20.17 4.98
CA TYR A 67 9.69 -19.75 5.92
C TYR A 67 9.10 -19.37 7.29
N ILE A 68 8.01 -18.61 7.33
CA ILE A 68 7.27 -18.27 8.56
C ILE A 68 6.83 -19.54 9.28
N TYR A 69 6.31 -20.54 8.57
CA TYR A 69 5.91 -21.81 9.17
C TYR A 69 7.09 -22.56 9.79
N LYS A 70 8.26 -22.56 9.14
CA LYS A 70 9.49 -23.17 9.66
C LYS A 70 10.04 -22.41 10.87
N THR A 71 9.92 -21.10 10.90
CA THR A 71 10.37 -20.24 12.00
C THR A 71 9.49 -20.39 13.24
N TYR A 72 8.18 -20.57 13.04
CA TYR A 72 7.21 -20.62 14.14
C TYR A 72 6.38 -21.93 14.19
N PRO A 73 6.98 -23.13 14.19
CA PRO A 73 6.25 -24.40 14.03
C PRO A 73 5.24 -24.65 15.16
N LYS A 74 5.48 -24.09 16.36
CA LYS A 74 4.57 -24.20 17.52
C LYS A 74 3.39 -23.24 17.44
N ARG A 75 3.45 -22.22 16.57
CA ARG A 75 2.40 -21.21 16.37
C ARG A 75 1.48 -21.55 15.20
N ILE A 76 1.77 -22.61 14.45
CA ILE A 76 0.95 -23.01 13.32
C ILE A 76 -0.24 -23.82 13.81
N TYR A 77 -1.45 -23.34 13.48
CA TYR A 77 -2.68 -24.05 13.76
C TYR A 77 -2.73 -25.35 12.93
N LYS A 78 -2.88 -26.48 13.63
CA LYS A 78 -2.85 -27.81 12.99
C LYS A 78 -4.22 -28.20 12.44
N GLY A 79 -4.24 -28.67 11.20
CA GLY A 79 -5.45 -29.13 10.53
C GLY A 79 -6.24 -27.99 9.91
N LYS A 80 -7.51 -28.25 9.60
CA LYS A 80 -8.43 -27.24 9.00
C LYS A 80 -8.85 -26.21 10.05
N ILE A 81 -8.87 -24.95 9.67
CA ILE A 81 -9.30 -23.84 10.52
C ILE A 81 -10.77 -23.96 10.93
N PRO A 82 -11.16 -23.52 12.15
CA PRO A 82 -12.56 -23.47 12.57
C PRO A 82 -13.40 -22.57 11.64
N PRO A 83 -14.73 -22.78 11.56
CA PRO A 83 -15.61 -21.95 10.74
C PRO A 83 -15.58 -20.46 11.10
N LEU A 84 -15.32 -20.14 12.38
CA LEU A 84 -15.18 -18.78 12.88
C LEU A 84 -13.77 -18.61 13.44
N VAL A 85 -12.83 -18.25 12.59
CA VAL A 85 -11.49 -17.86 13.02
C VAL A 85 -11.56 -16.53 13.77
N TYR A 86 -10.74 -16.38 14.82
CA TYR A 86 -10.79 -15.20 15.70
C TYR A 86 -10.51 -13.90 14.96
N ALA A 87 -9.47 -13.86 14.10
CA ALA A 87 -9.15 -12.69 13.32
C ALA A 87 -8.66 -13.05 11.91
N VAL A 88 -9.01 -12.22 10.94
CA VAL A 88 -8.47 -12.27 9.58
C VAL A 88 -7.77 -10.95 9.32
N VAL A 89 -6.46 -10.99 9.16
CA VAL A 89 -5.60 -9.82 8.93
C VAL A 89 -4.92 -9.98 7.58
N VAL A 90 -4.93 -8.93 6.77
CA VAL A 90 -4.20 -8.89 5.50
C VAL A 90 -2.99 -7.98 5.66
N THR A 91 -1.81 -8.55 5.44
CA THR A 91 -0.53 -7.85 5.52
C THR A 91 0.04 -7.56 4.15
N GLU A 92 0.71 -6.43 4.05
CA GLU A 92 1.54 -6.02 2.93
C GLU A 92 2.97 -5.89 3.46
N THR A 93 3.82 -6.82 3.07
CA THR A 93 5.19 -6.89 3.57
C THR A 93 6.16 -6.44 2.50
N ASP A 94 6.90 -5.37 2.79
CA ASP A 94 7.98 -4.90 1.94
C ASP A 94 9.27 -5.63 2.29
N VAL A 95 9.89 -6.18 1.26
CA VAL A 95 11.21 -6.81 1.36
C VAL A 95 12.18 -6.18 0.36
N ASP A 96 13.42 -6.05 0.76
CA ASP A 96 14.50 -5.64 -0.15
C ASP A 96 15.05 -6.82 -0.97
N SER A 97 16.00 -6.55 -1.84
CA SER A 97 16.62 -7.57 -2.71
C SER A 97 17.38 -8.65 -1.96
N THR A 98 17.64 -8.48 -0.67
CA THR A 98 18.32 -9.47 0.19
C THR A 98 17.34 -10.32 1.00
N GLY A 99 16.05 -9.94 1.02
CA GLY A 99 15.02 -10.55 1.85
C GLY A 99 14.79 -9.85 3.19
N LYS A 100 15.50 -8.76 3.47
CA LYS A 100 15.28 -7.97 4.69
C LYS A 100 13.90 -7.32 4.63
N VAL A 101 13.12 -7.46 5.70
CA VAL A 101 11.84 -6.77 5.85
C VAL A 101 12.09 -5.29 6.11
N THR A 102 11.61 -4.44 5.23
CA THR A 102 11.75 -2.97 5.31
C THR A 102 10.48 -2.29 5.77
N GLY A 103 9.31 -2.95 5.67
CA GLY A 103 8.04 -2.44 6.14
C GLY A 103 6.99 -3.53 6.27
N VAL A 104 6.07 -3.36 7.21
CA VAL A 104 4.86 -4.19 7.35
C VAL A 104 3.67 -3.25 7.49
N TYR A 105 2.69 -3.42 6.63
CA TYR A 105 1.48 -2.62 6.57
C TYR A 105 0.27 -3.53 6.55
N PHE A 106 -0.90 -2.96 6.79
CA PHE A 106 -2.13 -3.72 6.91
C PHE A 106 -3.20 -3.12 6.01
N SER A 107 -3.66 -3.90 5.03
CA SER A 107 -4.83 -3.51 4.21
C SER A 107 -6.15 -3.97 4.85
N ARG A 108 -6.09 -4.89 5.84
CA ARG A 108 -7.26 -5.32 6.61
C ARG A 108 -6.86 -5.67 8.04
N THR A 109 -7.55 -5.06 9.00
CA THR A 109 -7.49 -5.40 10.43
C THR A 109 -8.90 -5.48 11.00
N PRO A 110 -9.24 -6.49 11.81
CA PRO A 110 -10.55 -6.58 12.44
C PRO A 110 -10.63 -5.65 13.67
N SER A 111 -11.69 -4.85 13.77
CA SER A 111 -11.89 -3.92 14.88
C SER A 111 -12.08 -4.60 16.24
N HIS A 112 -12.58 -5.85 16.24
CA HIS A 112 -12.81 -6.63 17.47
C HIS A 112 -11.56 -7.31 18.03
N ALA A 113 -10.43 -7.26 17.31
CA ALA A 113 -9.16 -7.89 17.70
C ALA A 113 -7.98 -6.97 17.33
N PRO A 114 -7.92 -5.74 17.85
CA PRO A 114 -6.90 -4.75 17.47
C PRO A 114 -5.48 -5.19 17.85
N GLU A 115 -5.33 -6.05 18.85
CA GLU A 115 -4.05 -6.57 19.34
C GLU A 115 -3.37 -7.54 18.36
N VAL A 116 -4.13 -8.14 17.42
CA VAL A 116 -3.59 -9.18 16.53
C VAL A 116 -2.63 -8.59 15.49
N ALA A 117 -2.93 -7.42 14.94
CA ALA A 117 -2.09 -6.79 13.93
C ALA A 117 -0.66 -6.50 14.44
N PRO A 118 -0.45 -5.87 15.60
CA PRO A 118 0.89 -5.70 16.18
C PRO A 118 1.62 -7.01 16.46
N MET A 119 0.89 -8.07 16.86
CA MET A 119 1.51 -9.39 17.07
C MET A 119 2.03 -9.98 15.76
N ILE A 120 1.27 -9.85 14.67
CA ILE A 120 1.67 -10.31 13.35
C ILE A 120 2.86 -9.51 12.84
N GLU A 121 2.82 -8.18 12.98
CA GLU A 121 3.94 -7.30 12.61
C GLU A 121 5.25 -7.75 13.28
N LYS A 122 5.18 -8.01 14.59
CA LYS A 122 6.33 -8.50 15.36
C LYS A 122 6.84 -9.84 14.81
N LEU A 123 5.97 -10.80 14.52
CA LEU A 123 6.39 -12.09 13.96
C LEU A 123 7.10 -11.93 12.60
N ILE A 124 6.59 -11.06 11.73
CA ILE A 124 7.19 -10.81 10.43
C ILE A 124 8.56 -10.15 10.58
N LYS A 125 8.68 -9.13 11.44
CA LYS A 125 9.93 -8.42 11.69
C LYS A 125 10.99 -9.30 12.37
N ASP A 126 10.58 -10.10 13.35
CA ASP A 126 11.48 -11.03 14.05
C ASP A 126 11.98 -12.17 13.12
N ALA A 127 11.20 -12.51 12.09
CA ALA A 127 11.61 -13.50 11.09
C ALA A 127 12.56 -12.94 10.01
N SER A 128 12.81 -11.63 10.02
CA SER A 128 13.72 -11.00 9.04
C SER A 128 15.18 -11.39 9.30
N PRO A 129 15.99 -11.66 8.24
CA PRO A 129 15.62 -11.64 6.83
C PRO A 129 14.82 -12.87 6.39
N LEU A 130 13.84 -12.66 5.51
CA LEU A 130 13.16 -13.73 4.80
C LEU A 130 14.08 -14.32 3.71
N PRO A 131 13.75 -15.46 3.10
CA PRO A 131 14.56 -15.99 2.01
C PRO A 131 14.81 -14.97 0.90
N ASN A 132 16.02 -14.97 0.36
CA ASN A 132 16.38 -14.06 -0.72
C ASN A 132 15.41 -14.18 -1.90
N PRO A 133 14.82 -13.07 -2.38
CA PRO A 133 13.84 -13.09 -3.47
C PRO A 133 14.45 -13.32 -4.87
N GLY A 134 15.77 -13.34 -4.98
CA GLY A 134 16.47 -13.59 -6.25
C GLY A 134 16.10 -12.56 -7.31
N LYS A 135 15.66 -13.03 -8.48
CA LYS A 135 15.32 -12.17 -9.62
C LYS A 135 14.09 -11.28 -9.40
N VAL A 136 13.26 -11.56 -8.38
CA VAL A 136 12.12 -10.69 -8.05
C VAL A 136 12.60 -9.35 -7.51
N GLY A 137 13.75 -9.34 -6.82
CA GLY A 137 14.31 -8.13 -6.23
C GLY A 137 13.46 -7.57 -5.09
N SER A 138 13.62 -6.28 -4.81
CA SER A 138 12.81 -5.57 -3.81
C SER A 138 11.35 -5.50 -4.26
N HIS A 139 10.43 -5.90 -3.38
CA HIS A 139 9.00 -5.93 -3.70
C HIS A 139 8.14 -5.95 -2.44
N THR A 140 6.84 -5.71 -2.64
CA THR A 140 5.79 -5.93 -1.63
C THR A 140 5.05 -7.21 -1.97
N TYR A 141 4.91 -8.14 -1.03
CA TYR A 141 3.98 -9.24 -1.17
C TYR A 141 2.84 -9.15 -0.16
N VAL A 142 1.68 -9.66 -0.55
CA VAL A 142 0.44 -9.61 0.24
C VAL A 142 0.10 -11.00 0.73
N ASP A 143 -0.15 -11.18 2.03
CA ASP A 143 -0.65 -12.46 2.57
C ASP A 143 -1.77 -12.24 3.58
N THR A 144 -2.59 -13.26 3.77
CA THR A 144 -3.71 -13.24 4.71
C THR A 144 -3.42 -14.18 5.88
N TRP A 145 -3.50 -13.63 7.09
CA TRP A 145 -3.31 -14.34 8.34
C TRP A 145 -4.66 -14.74 8.92
N LEU A 146 -4.84 -16.02 9.11
CA LEU A 146 -6.01 -16.63 9.75
C LEU A 146 -5.62 -16.94 11.18
N TRP A 147 -6.01 -16.08 12.12
CA TRP A 147 -5.54 -16.08 13.49
C TRP A 147 -6.56 -16.69 14.44
N ASP A 148 -6.15 -17.69 15.24
CA ASP A 148 -6.96 -18.33 16.26
C ASP A 148 -6.80 -17.66 17.63
N LYS A 149 -7.78 -17.76 18.50
CA LYS A 149 -7.73 -17.24 19.88
C LYS A 149 -6.57 -17.77 20.72
N SER A 150 -6.09 -18.97 20.42
CA SER A 150 -4.92 -19.56 21.07
C SER A 150 -3.60 -18.85 20.72
N GLY A 151 -3.62 -17.90 19.79
CA GLY A 151 -2.44 -17.27 19.24
C GLY A 151 -1.73 -18.10 18.17
N GLN A 152 -2.32 -19.23 17.77
CA GLN A 152 -1.89 -19.97 16.59
C GLN A 152 -2.50 -19.38 15.33
N PHE A 153 -1.88 -19.62 14.18
CA PHE A 153 -2.33 -19.07 12.91
C PHE A 153 -2.09 -20.02 11.74
N GLN A 154 -2.76 -19.72 10.63
CA GLN A 154 -2.37 -20.17 9.30
C GLN A 154 -2.28 -18.98 8.36
N LEU A 155 -1.43 -19.11 7.34
CA LEU A 155 -1.40 -18.20 6.21
C LEU A 155 -2.30 -18.78 5.11
N ASP A 156 -3.13 -17.93 4.48
CA ASP A 156 -4.04 -18.36 3.42
C ASP A 156 -3.30 -19.08 2.28
N THR A 157 -2.09 -18.64 1.98
CA THR A 157 -1.21 -19.27 0.98
C THR A 157 -0.90 -20.75 1.26
N LEU A 158 -0.95 -21.21 2.52
CA LEU A 158 -0.64 -22.58 2.95
C LEU A 158 -1.76 -23.23 3.76
N THR A 159 -2.94 -22.61 3.81
CA THR A 159 -4.07 -23.15 4.59
C THR A 159 -4.58 -24.48 4.03
N LEU A 160 -5.08 -25.32 4.94
CA LEU A 160 -5.80 -26.55 4.61
C LEU A 160 -7.32 -26.29 4.44
N GLY A 161 -7.72 -25.01 4.44
CA GLY A 161 -9.10 -24.59 4.38
C GLY A 161 -9.83 -24.66 5.72
N GLN A 162 -11.13 -24.36 5.68
CA GLN A 162 -12.00 -24.40 6.86
C GLN A 162 -12.65 -25.78 7.04
N ARG A 163 -13.00 -26.11 8.29
CA ARG A 163 -13.90 -27.22 8.61
C ARG A 163 -15.33 -26.83 8.19
N ASN A 164 -16.09 -27.78 7.69
CA ASN A 164 -17.53 -27.61 7.54
C ASN A 164 -18.16 -27.50 8.93
N ARG A 165 -19.26 -26.76 9.02
CA ARG A 165 -20.09 -26.70 10.24
C ARG A 165 -20.73 -28.02 10.50
#